data_38d281ce50b4b975df2c0429dbf5c4e1
#
_entry.id   38d281ce50b4b975df2c0429dbf5c4e1
#
_cell.length_a   1.000
_cell.length_b   1.000
_cell.length_c   1.000
_cell.angle_alpha   90.00
_cell.angle_beta   90.00
_cell.angle_gamma   90.00
#
_symmetry.space_group_name_H-M   'P 1'
#
loop_
_entity.id
_entity.type
_entity.pdbx_description
1 polymer ?
#
loop_
_entity_poly.entity_id
_entity_poly.type
_entity_poly.pdbx_seq_one_letter_code
_entity_poly.pdbx_strand_id
1 'polypeptide(L)'
;MTIEINEKGSEAFYREVANISAQYRYILKNHHHKLKDYFKQFKILLMLGTVFLVLLLLMAAFWGIDPWGYAIAAALGISAAMCAVYLHLLNKMLKAMLADSRTSVLSLDNAGVELNKDGAQIVKLGWDNIAAVCVYRESLSFLSADHTGIVISIAKQYAGVILTWLRTCQPSVEVVESL
;
A
#
# COMPACT_ATOMS: atom_id res chain seq x y z
N MET A 1 -6.12 -16.89 19.36
CA MET A 1 -4.73 -16.44 19.57
C MET A 1 -4.74 -14.91 19.62
N THR A 2 -4.02 -14.32 20.55
CA THR A 2 -3.92 -12.85 20.68
C THR A 2 -2.47 -12.46 20.63
N ILE A 3 -2.15 -11.43 19.83
CA ILE A 3 -0.80 -10.90 19.66
C ILE A 3 -0.86 -9.40 19.98
N GLU A 4 -0.10 -8.99 20.99
CA GLU A 4 0.09 -7.57 21.28
C GLU A 4 1.18 -7.00 20.38
N ILE A 5 0.83 -5.94 19.66
CA ILE A 5 1.74 -5.23 18.75
C ILE A 5 2.18 -3.95 19.44
N ASN A 6 3.20 -4.07 20.26
CA ASN A 6 3.73 -2.96 21.06
C ASN A 6 4.81 -2.16 20.34
N GLU A 7 5.31 -2.68 19.21
CA GLU A 7 6.37 -2.03 18.46
C GLU A 7 5.80 -1.20 17.31
N LYS A 8 6.31 0.02 17.21
CA LYS A 8 6.04 0.89 16.08
C LYS A 8 6.60 0.27 14.81
N GLY A 9 5.80 0.13 13.79
CA GLY A 9 6.25 -0.35 12.49
C GLY A 9 7.37 0.55 11.93
N SER A 10 8.29 -0.04 11.17
CA SER A 10 9.32 0.71 10.44
C SER A 10 8.69 1.58 9.34
N GLU A 11 9.41 2.59 8.87
CA GLU A 11 8.97 3.37 7.70
C GLU A 11 8.76 2.45 6.48
N ALA A 12 9.62 1.44 6.31
CA ALA A 12 9.52 0.45 5.24
C ALA A 12 8.20 -0.34 5.33
N PHE A 13 7.80 -0.76 6.54
CA PHE A 13 6.52 -1.42 6.78
C PHE A 13 5.33 -0.53 6.40
N TYR A 14 5.26 0.72 6.89
CA TYR A 14 4.14 1.61 6.59
C TYR A 14 4.08 1.99 5.11
N ARG A 15 5.23 2.13 4.46
CA ARG A 15 5.33 2.35 3.02
C ARG A 15 4.79 1.16 2.22
N GLU A 16 5.09 -0.06 2.65
CA GLU A 16 4.56 -1.28 2.05
C GLU A 16 3.05 -1.38 2.24
N VAL A 17 2.54 -1.11 3.44
CA VAL A 17 1.08 -1.08 3.72
C VAL A 17 0.35 -0.05 2.84
N ALA A 18 0.93 1.14 2.66
CA ALA A 18 0.38 2.15 1.76
C ALA A 18 0.33 1.66 0.30
N ASN A 19 1.39 0.98 -0.16
CA ASN A 19 1.44 0.39 -1.50
C ASN A 19 0.43 -0.75 -1.67
N ILE A 20 0.23 -1.60 -0.66
CA ILE A 20 -0.78 -2.67 -0.66
C ILE A 20 -2.19 -2.06 -0.78
N SER A 21 -2.50 -1.08 0.05
CA SER A 21 -3.79 -0.39 0.02
C SER A 21 -4.08 0.27 -1.33
N ALA A 22 -3.07 0.92 -1.93
CA ALA A 22 -3.19 1.54 -3.25
C ALA A 22 -3.38 0.53 -4.40
N GLN A 23 -2.86 -0.69 -4.25
CA GLN A 23 -2.92 -1.76 -5.26
C GLN A 23 -3.95 -2.84 -4.93
N TYR A 24 -4.74 -2.67 -3.88
CA TYR A 24 -5.65 -3.68 -3.34
C TYR A 24 -6.47 -4.41 -4.43
N ARG A 25 -7.19 -3.68 -5.29
CA ARG A 25 -8.01 -4.27 -6.36
C ARG A 25 -7.20 -5.08 -7.36
N TYR A 26 -5.97 -4.66 -7.61
CA TYR A 26 -5.08 -5.35 -8.54
C TYR A 26 -4.51 -6.62 -7.92
N ILE A 27 -4.18 -6.60 -6.63
CA ILE A 27 -3.70 -7.76 -5.87
C ILE A 27 -4.79 -8.83 -5.81
N LEU A 28 -6.03 -8.47 -5.51
CA LEU A 28 -7.16 -9.41 -5.49
C LEU A 28 -7.38 -10.11 -6.84
N LYS A 29 -7.20 -9.39 -7.95
CA LYS A 29 -7.38 -9.96 -9.28
C LYS A 29 -6.23 -10.87 -9.71
N ASN A 30 -5.02 -10.63 -9.20
CA ASN A 30 -3.79 -11.30 -9.61
C ASN A 30 -3.00 -11.75 -8.38
N HIS A 31 -3.44 -12.85 -7.74
CA HIS A 31 -2.93 -13.35 -6.45
C HIS A 31 -1.40 -13.47 -6.31
N HIS A 32 -0.65 -13.58 -7.42
CA HIS A 32 0.83 -13.69 -7.41
C HIS A 32 1.54 -12.41 -7.83
N HIS A 33 0.89 -11.24 -7.70
CA HIS A 33 1.46 -10.01 -8.21
C HIS A 33 2.53 -9.43 -7.29
N LYS A 34 3.70 -9.16 -7.89
CA LYS A 34 4.77 -8.43 -7.21
C LYS A 34 4.33 -7.01 -6.89
N LEU A 35 4.34 -6.65 -5.61
CA LEU A 35 3.96 -5.32 -5.14
C LEU A 35 4.82 -4.24 -5.80
N LYS A 36 4.19 -3.25 -6.44
CA LYS A 36 4.88 -2.12 -7.05
C LYS A 36 5.12 -1.04 -6.02
N ASP A 37 6.33 -0.49 -5.98
CA ASP A 37 6.63 0.68 -5.15
C ASP A 37 6.15 1.96 -5.85
N TYR A 38 4.92 2.37 -5.57
CA TYR A 38 4.32 3.58 -6.14
C TYR A 38 5.06 4.86 -5.73
N PHE A 39 5.63 4.93 -4.53
CA PHE A 39 6.45 6.07 -4.13
C PHE A 39 7.62 6.27 -5.08
N LYS A 40 8.33 5.17 -5.39
CA LYS A 40 9.46 5.19 -6.33
C LYS A 40 9.01 5.52 -7.75
N GLN A 41 7.93 4.88 -8.22
CA GLN A 41 7.43 5.08 -9.59
C GLN A 41 6.97 6.52 -9.83
N PHE A 42 6.15 7.08 -8.93
CA PHE A 42 5.68 8.46 -9.07
C PHE A 42 6.81 9.48 -8.92
N LYS A 43 7.81 9.23 -8.08
CA LYS A 43 9.00 10.07 -7.99
C LYS A 43 9.79 10.10 -9.30
N ILE A 44 9.98 8.94 -9.93
CA ILE A 44 10.66 8.84 -11.24
C ILE A 44 9.84 9.55 -12.32
N LEU A 45 8.53 9.30 -12.39
CA LEU A 45 7.65 9.94 -13.36
C LEU A 45 7.63 11.46 -13.20
N LEU A 46 7.59 11.97 -11.98
CA LEU A 46 7.64 13.40 -11.69
C LEU A 46 8.97 14.00 -12.18
N MET A 47 10.09 13.34 -11.89
CA MET A 47 11.41 13.80 -12.31
C MET A 47 11.53 13.82 -13.84
N LEU A 48 11.13 12.75 -14.53
CA LEU A 48 11.14 12.68 -15.99
C LEU A 48 10.22 13.72 -16.61
N GLY A 49 8.99 13.85 -16.12
CA GLY A 49 8.03 14.83 -16.60
C GLY A 49 8.54 16.27 -16.45
N THR A 50 9.20 16.58 -15.33
CA THR A 50 9.81 17.91 -15.10
C THR A 50 10.96 18.15 -16.06
N VAL A 51 11.85 17.17 -16.27
CA VAL A 51 12.96 17.30 -17.23
C VAL A 51 12.44 17.53 -18.65
N PHE A 52 11.44 16.73 -19.08
CA PHE A 52 10.83 16.90 -20.40
C PHE A 52 10.16 18.26 -20.56
N LEU A 53 9.46 18.75 -19.54
CA LEU A 53 8.82 20.06 -19.57
C LEU A 53 9.86 21.19 -19.72
N VAL A 54 10.97 21.10 -18.97
CA VAL A 54 12.07 22.07 -19.07
C VAL A 54 12.68 22.07 -20.47
N LEU A 55 12.95 20.88 -21.04
CA LEU A 55 13.47 20.76 -22.40
C LEU A 55 12.53 21.38 -23.45
N LEU A 56 11.22 21.12 -23.34
CA LEU A 56 10.22 21.73 -24.23
C LEU A 56 10.19 23.25 -24.11
N LEU A 57 10.28 23.80 -22.91
CA LEU A 57 10.31 25.26 -22.69
C LEU A 57 11.58 25.86 -23.27
N LEU A 58 12.73 25.20 -23.16
CA LEU A 58 13.97 25.63 -23.79
C LEU A 58 13.86 25.62 -25.33
N MET A 59 13.32 24.54 -25.91
CA MET A 59 13.06 24.50 -27.35
C MET A 59 12.13 25.60 -27.81
N ALA A 60 11.07 25.88 -27.03
CA ALA A 60 10.17 26.98 -27.29
C ALA A 60 10.89 28.35 -27.37
N ALA A 61 11.80 28.57 -26.43
CA ALA A 61 12.53 29.83 -26.35
C ALA A 61 13.50 30.03 -27.51
N PHE A 62 14.10 28.97 -28.06
CA PHE A 62 15.13 29.04 -29.10
C PHE A 62 14.59 28.91 -30.54
N TRP A 63 13.57 28.08 -30.74
CA TRP A 63 13.06 27.75 -32.09
C TRP A 63 11.57 28.04 -32.29
N GLY A 64 10.88 28.47 -31.26
CA GLY A 64 9.42 28.56 -31.25
C GLY A 64 8.78 27.18 -31.14
N ILE A 65 7.53 27.12 -30.75
CA ILE A 65 6.73 25.90 -30.68
C ILE A 65 5.46 26.08 -31.49
N ASP A 66 5.10 25.07 -32.26
CA ASP A 66 3.80 24.99 -32.91
C ASP A 66 2.65 24.74 -31.90
N PRO A 67 1.37 24.89 -32.30
CA PRO A 67 0.22 24.64 -31.38
C PRO A 67 0.23 23.25 -30.73
N TRP A 68 0.74 22.24 -31.42
CA TRP A 68 0.85 20.88 -30.88
C TRP A 68 1.87 20.77 -29.77
N GLY A 69 2.99 21.49 -29.89
CA GLY A 69 4.01 21.57 -28.85
C GLY A 69 3.48 22.17 -27.55
N TYR A 70 2.61 23.19 -27.62
CA TYR A 70 1.94 23.74 -26.43
C TYR A 70 0.98 22.75 -25.81
N ALA A 71 0.23 21.97 -26.61
CA ALA A 71 -0.68 20.94 -26.12
C ALA A 71 0.10 19.82 -25.38
N ILE A 72 1.24 19.40 -25.91
CA ILE A 72 2.12 18.41 -25.26
C ILE A 72 2.69 18.98 -23.95
N ALA A 73 3.18 20.20 -23.94
CA ALA A 73 3.69 20.84 -22.73
C ALA A 73 2.63 20.95 -21.63
N ALA A 74 1.40 21.32 -21.99
CA ALA A 74 0.27 21.37 -21.06
C ALA A 74 -0.06 19.98 -20.50
N ALA A 75 -0.11 18.94 -21.34
CA ALA A 75 -0.37 17.56 -20.89
C ALA A 75 0.73 17.06 -19.94
N LEU A 76 1.99 17.32 -20.21
CA LEU A 76 3.11 16.98 -19.33
C LEU A 76 3.05 17.74 -18.00
N GLY A 77 2.72 19.03 -18.03
CA GLY A 77 2.54 19.85 -16.83
C GLY A 77 1.42 19.32 -15.94
N ILE A 78 0.26 19.00 -16.53
CA ILE A 78 -0.86 18.40 -15.80
C ILE A 78 -0.46 17.04 -15.20
N SER A 79 0.20 16.18 -15.97
CA SER A 79 0.65 14.86 -15.49
C SER A 79 1.65 14.98 -14.34
N ALA A 80 2.61 15.91 -14.44
CA ALA A 80 3.56 16.18 -13.36
C ALA A 80 2.86 16.70 -12.10
N ALA A 81 1.90 17.62 -12.25
CA ALA A 81 1.11 18.13 -11.13
C ALA A 81 0.30 17.02 -10.46
N MET A 82 -0.35 16.14 -11.23
CA MET A 82 -1.07 14.97 -10.68
C MET A 82 -0.13 14.04 -9.91
N CYS A 83 1.06 13.72 -10.44
CA CYS A 83 2.06 12.92 -9.75
C CYS A 83 2.52 13.58 -8.44
N ALA A 84 2.73 14.89 -8.43
CA ALA A 84 3.13 15.64 -7.24
C ALA A 84 2.04 15.60 -6.16
N VAL A 85 0.77 15.82 -6.54
CA VAL A 85 -0.38 15.73 -5.63
C VAL A 85 -0.49 14.33 -5.04
N TYR A 86 -0.38 13.30 -5.88
CA TYR A 86 -0.47 11.92 -5.43
C TYR A 86 0.65 11.56 -4.45
N LEU A 87 1.90 11.95 -4.76
CA LEU A 87 3.04 11.76 -3.85
C LEU A 87 2.85 12.52 -2.53
N HIS A 88 2.30 13.74 -2.58
CA HIS A 88 2.00 14.50 -1.37
C HIS A 88 0.98 13.77 -0.48
N LEU A 89 -0.10 13.24 -1.08
CA LEU A 89 -1.12 12.48 -0.35
C LEU A 89 -0.54 11.21 0.27
N LEU A 90 0.26 10.44 -0.48
CA LEU A 90 0.94 9.25 0.03
C LEU A 90 1.88 9.59 1.19
N ASN A 91 2.68 10.66 1.07
CA ASN A 91 3.57 11.09 2.14
C ASN A 91 2.80 11.58 3.38
N LYS A 92 1.67 12.27 3.18
CA LYS A 92 0.80 12.69 4.29
C LYS A 92 0.22 11.48 5.03
N MET A 93 -0.24 10.47 4.29
CA MET A 93 -0.74 9.22 4.85
C MET A 93 0.35 8.47 5.62
N LEU A 94 1.55 8.36 5.04
CA LEU A 94 2.71 7.73 5.69
C LEU A 94 3.08 8.44 7.00
N LYS A 95 3.14 9.78 6.99
CA LYS A 95 3.41 10.56 8.20
C LYS A 95 2.35 10.36 9.28
N ALA A 96 1.07 10.28 8.90
CA ALA A 96 -0.02 10.01 9.84
C ALA A 96 0.11 8.60 10.47
N MET A 97 0.45 7.59 9.67
CA MET A 97 0.71 6.23 10.17
C MET A 97 1.91 6.18 11.12
N LEU A 98 3.01 6.88 10.77
CA LEU A 98 4.20 6.96 11.61
C LEU A 98 3.97 7.74 12.91
N ALA A 99 3.06 8.70 12.92
CA ALA A 99 2.70 9.47 14.10
C ALA A 99 1.77 8.69 15.05
N ASP A 100 1.06 7.68 14.55
CA ASP A 100 0.16 6.84 15.35
C ASP A 100 0.99 5.96 16.31
N SER A 101 0.93 6.27 17.60
CA SER A 101 1.67 5.56 18.67
C SER A 101 0.77 4.63 19.47
N ARG A 102 -0.46 4.40 19.02
CA ARG A 102 -1.42 3.57 19.75
C ARG A 102 -1.01 2.11 19.76
N THR A 103 -1.18 1.46 20.89
CA THR A 103 -1.00 0.01 21.03
C THR A 103 -2.06 -0.71 20.21
N SER A 104 -1.63 -1.68 19.42
CA SER A 104 -2.52 -2.51 18.62
C SER A 104 -2.50 -3.94 19.13
N VAL A 105 -3.67 -4.56 19.18
CA VAL A 105 -3.86 -5.96 19.56
C VAL A 105 -4.52 -6.68 18.39
N LEU A 106 -3.85 -7.70 17.87
CA LEU A 106 -4.41 -8.59 16.88
C LEU A 106 -4.97 -9.83 17.57
N SER A 107 -6.23 -10.10 17.34
CA SER A 107 -6.89 -11.33 17.79
C SER A 107 -7.28 -12.18 16.59
N LEU A 108 -6.91 -13.47 16.66
CA LEU A 108 -7.33 -14.48 15.69
C LEU A 108 -8.12 -15.54 16.45
N ASP A 109 -9.35 -15.76 16.04
CA ASP A 109 -10.25 -16.78 16.62
C ASP A 109 -10.96 -17.57 15.51
N ASN A 110 -11.92 -18.42 15.89
CA ASN A 110 -12.68 -19.20 14.91
C ASN A 110 -13.60 -18.35 14.03
N ALA A 111 -13.91 -17.11 14.43
CA ALA A 111 -14.79 -16.22 13.70
C ALA A 111 -14.04 -15.35 12.69
N GLY A 112 -12.75 -15.08 12.92
CA GLY A 112 -11.99 -14.22 12.02
C GLY A 112 -10.75 -13.58 12.63
N VAL A 113 -10.36 -12.47 12.00
CA VAL A 113 -9.24 -11.63 12.41
C VAL A 113 -9.79 -10.29 12.88
N GLU A 114 -9.36 -9.86 14.05
CA GLU A 114 -9.78 -8.60 14.65
C GLU A 114 -8.56 -7.78 15.06
N LEU A 115 -8.56 -6.52 14.67
CA LEU A 115 -7.55 -5.54 15.07
C LEU A 115 -8.17 -4.50 15.99
N ASN A 116 -7.69 -4.45 17.21
CA ASN A 116 -8.07 -3.48 18.23
C ASN A 116 -6.93 -2.48 18.44
N LYS A 117 -7.27 -1.21 18.66
CA LYS A 117 -6.33 -0.15 19.07
C LYS A 117 -6.85 0.54 20.32
N ASP A 118 -6.00 0.60 21.34
CA ASP A 118 -6.34 1.19 22.66
C ASP A 118 -7.66 0.63 23.23
N GLY A 119 -7.91 -0.67 23.01
CA GLY A 119 -9.13 -1.35 23.48
C GLY A 119 -10.38 -1.11 22.62
N ALA A 120 -10.29 -0.27 21.57
CA ALA A 120 -11.39 -0.08 20.63
C ALA A 120 -11.21 -0.98 19.39
N GLN A 121 -12.28 -1.68 19.01
CA GLN A 121 -12.28 -2.46 17.77
C GLN A 121 -12.20 -1.51 16.56
N ILE A 122 -11.15 -1.64 15.77
CA ILE A 122 -10.96 -0.85 14.55
C ILE A 122 -11.47 -1.60 13.31
N VAL A 123 -11.10 -2.88 13.19
CA VAL A 123 -11.46 -3.71 12.05
C VAL A 123 -11.68 -5.15 12.50
N LYS A 124 -12.71 -5.79 11.95
CA LYS A 124 -12.96 -7.22 12.07
C LYS A 124 -13.25 -7.82 10.70
N LEU A 125 -12.54 -8.88 10.34
CA LEU A 125 -12.74 -9.65 9.12
C LEU A 125 -13.06 -11.10 9.48
N GLY A 126 -14.24 -11.58 9.09
CA GLY A 126 -14.56 -13.00 9.16
C GLY A 126 -13.75 -13.80 8.15
N TRP A 127 -13.47 -15.08 8.43
CA TRP A 127 -12.70 -15.94 7.52
C TRP A 127 -13.33 -16.05 6.14
N ASP A 128 -14.65 -16.07 6.05
CA ASP A 128 -15.39 -16.09 4.77
C ASP A 128 -15.20 -14.80 3.94
N ASN A 129 -14.80 -13.72 4.60
CA ASN A 129 -14.54 -12.42 3.97
C ASN A 129 -13.03 -12.17 3.73
N ILE A 130 -12.17 -13.14 3.96
CA ILE A 130 -10.74 -13.04 3.66
C ILE A 130 -10.46 -13.73 2.34
N ALA A 131 -10.06 -12.95 1.31
CA ALA A 131 -9.71 -13.48 0.01
C ALA A 131 -8.36 -14.19 0.03
N ALA A 132 -7.37 -13.60 0.70
CA ALA A 132 -6.04 -14.16 0.81
C ALA A 132 -5.25 -13.53 1.97
N VAL A 133 -4.25 -14.27 2.45
CA VAL A 133 -3.22 -13.78 3.35
C VAL A 133 -1.92 -13.67 2.58
N CYS A 134 -1.44 -12.44 2.37
CA CYS A 134 -0.25 -12.18 1.59
C CYS A 134 0.94 -11.88 2.50
N VAL A 135 2.05 -12.58 2.27
CA VAL A 135 3.32 -12.33 2.95
C VAL A 135 4.22 -11.52 2.03
N TYR A 136 4.51 -10.30 2.42
CA TYR A 136 5.41 -9.40 1.71
C TYR A 136 6.77 -9.29 2.43
N ARG A 137 7.59 -8.35 1.97
CA ARG A 137 8.94 -8.17 2.51
C ARG A 137 8.94 -7.72 3.97
N GLU A 138 8.09 -6.77 4.33
CA GLU A 138 8.03 -6.12 5.65
C GLU A 138 6.74 -6.45 6.41
N SER A 139 5.73 -7.05 5.74
CA SER A 139 4.41 -7.26 6.31
C SER A 139 3.80 -8.62 5.99
N LEU A 140 2.84 -9.01 6.83
CA LEU A 140 1.81 -10.00 6.54
C LEU A 140 0.47 -9.26 6.49
N SER A 141 -0.30 -9.45 5.43
CA SER A 141 -1.54 -8.70 5.20
C SER A 141 -2.72 -9.63 4.91
N PHE A 142 -3.82 -9.43 5.64
CA PHE A 142 -5.11 -10.06 5.38
C PHE A 142 -5.90 -9.16 4.45
N LEU A 143 -6.28 -9.68 3.29
CA LEU A 143 -7.02 -8.96 2.27
C LEU A 143 -8.50 -9.36 2.31
N SER A 144 -9.39 -8.38 2.41
CA SER A 144 -10.83 -8.65 2.39
C SER A 144 -11.31 -9.07 0.98
N ALA A 145 -12.33 -9.91 0.89
CA ALA A 145 -12.90 -10.37 -0.38
C ALA A 145 -14.00 -9.42 -0.93
N ASP A 146 -14.56 -8.58 -0.09
CA ASP A 146 -15.80 -7.83 -0.32
C ASP A 146 -15.66 -6.48 -1.04
N HIS A 147 -14.53 -6.24 -1.70
CA HIS A 147 -14.23 -4.97 -2.39
C HIS A 147 -14.23 -3.71 -1.51
N THR A 148 -14.37 -3.82 -0.20
CA THR A 148 -14.31 -2.69 0.74
C THR A 148 -12.93 -2.05 0.80
N GLY A 149 -11.90 -2.77 0.35
CA GLY A 149 -10.52 -2.32 0.41
C GLY A 149 -9.92 -2.45 1.80
N ILE A 150 -10.55 -3.21 2.70
CA ILE A 150 -10.04 -3.42 4.04
C ILE A 150 -8.82 -4.35 3.98
N VAL A 151 -7.73 -3.86 4.56
CA VAL A 151 -6.47 -4.59 4.69
C VAL A 151 -6.01 -4.49 6.13
N ILE A 152 -5.83 -5.66 6.78
CA ILE A 152 -5.17 -5.73 8.09
C ILE A 152 -3.73 -6.13 7.83
N SER A 153 -2.78 -5.22 8.08
CA SER A 153 -1.35 -5.49 7.90
C SER A 153 -0.61 -5.47 9.23
N ILE A 154 0.30 -6.42 9.36
CA ILE A 154 1.09 -6.64 10.58
C ILE A 154 2.55 -6.80 10.18
N ALA A 155 3.47 -6.34 11.03
CA ALA A 155 4.90 -6.48 10.77
C ALA A 155 5.30 -7.96 10.61
N LYS A 156 6.19 -8.22 9.66
CA LYS A 156 6.60 -9.58 9.26
C LYS A 156 7.19 -10.41 10.40
N GLN A 157 7.72 -9.79 11.43
CA GLN A 157 8.23 -10.51 12.61
C GLN A 157 7.21 -11.42 13.28
N TYR A 158 5.91 -11.08 13.16
CA TYR A 158 4.81 -11.90 13.70
C TYR A 158 4.31 -12.98 12.71
N ALA A 159 4.79 -12.95 11.45
CA ALA A 159 4.27 -13.83 10.40
C ALA A 159 4.43 -15.31 10.73
N GLY A 160 5.57 -15.72 11.29
CA GLY A 160 5.82 -17.14 11.61
C GLY A 160 4.78 -17.73 12.56
N VAL A 161 4.44 -17.01 13.62
CA VAL A 161 3.44 -17.44 14.61
C VAL A 161 2.05 -17.48 14.00
N ILE A 162 1.70 -16.47 13.23
CA ILE A 162 0.39 -16.35 12.57
C ILE A 162 0.21 -17.45 11.53
N LEU A 163 1.19 -17.68 10.67
CA LEU A 163 1.14 -18.73 9.64
C LEU A 163 1.04 -20.13 10.24
N THR A 164 1.75 -20.39 11.33
CA THR A 164 1.65 -21.66 12.04
C THR A 164 0.23 -21.86 12.58
N TRP A 165 -0.37 -20.83 13.19
CA TRP A 165 -1.74 -20.88 13.67
C TRP A 165 -2.75 -21.08 12.53
N LEU A 166 -2.60 -20.32 11.41
CA LEU A 166 -3.47 -20.46 10.24
C LEU A 166 -3.45 -21.88 9.65
N ARG A 167 -2.27 -22.46 9.49
CA ARG A 167 -2.14 -23.83 8.96
C ARG A 167 -2.83 -24.88 9.84
N THR A 168 -2.89 -24.63 11.14
CA THR A 168 -3.51 -25.55 12.10
C THR A 168 -5.01 -25.34 12.24
N CYS A 169 -5.45 -24.09 12.31
CA CYS A 169 -6.83 -23.74 12.67
C CYS A 169 -7.69 -23.36 11.46
N GLN A 170 -7.08 -22.83 10.39
CA GLN A 170 -7.77 -22.35 9.19
C GLN A 170 -7.03 -22.76 7.91
N PRO A 171 -6.90 -24.07 7.62
CA PRO A 171 -6.13 -24.57 6.47
C PRO A 171 -6.73 -24.20 5.11
N SER A 172 -8.00 -23.77 5.06
CA SER A 172 -8.68 -23.33 3.84
C SER A 172 -8.30 -21.93 3.38
N VAL A 173 -7.67 -21.12 4.25
CA VAL A 173 -7.26 -19.76 3.91
C VAL A 173 -6.05 -19.79 2.98
N GLU A 174 -6.17 -19.17 1.82
CA GLU A 174 -5.08 -19.08 0.85
C GLU A 174 -3.96 -18.19 1.40
N VAL A 175 -2.75 -18.73 1.45
CA VAL A 175 -1.54 -17.99 1.83
C VAL A 175 -0.67 -17.79 0.59
N VAL A 176 -0.44 -16.55 0.22
CA VAL A 176 0.38 -16.15 -0.94
C VAL A 176 1.68 -15.53 -0.44
N GLU A 177 2.80 -16.15 -0.76
CA GLU A 177 4.12 -15.59 -0.48
C GLU A 177 4.60 -14.81 -1.71
N SER A 178 4.69 -13.49 -1.59
CA SER A 178 5.27 -12.63 -2.61
C SER A 178 6.76 -12.45 -2.32
N LEU A 179 7.58 -13.15 -3.06
CA LEU A 179 9.06 -13.02 -3.03
C LEU A 179 9.53 -11.72 -3.69
#